data_9d02994df5473916b1b001fb6efc5519
#
_entry.id   9d02994df5473916b1b001fb6efc5519
#
_cell.length_a   1.000
_cell.length_b   1.000
_cell.length_c   1.000
_cell.angle_alpha   90.00
_cell.angle_beta   90.00
_cell.angle_gamma   90.00
#
_symmetry.space_group_name_H-M   'P 1'
#
loop_
_entity.id
_entity.type
_entity.pdbx_description
1 polymer ?
#
loop_
_entity_poly.entity_id
_entity_poly.type
_entity_poly.pdbx_seq_one_letter_code
_entity_poly.pdbx_strand_id
1 'polypeptide(L)'
;NNIKYLQKQLDAQYSSLSKTTGGADAEAEGLQYQIMQLDDQLMKSRILNPQTGTVLVKYAEPGEVTAAGKPLYKIADTDLLYLRAYVTADQLSHLKLGQSLKVFADYGNDRREYPGTITWISDKSEFTPKGIQTKDERANLVYAIKIAVRNDGYLKIGQYGEIKYE
;
A
#
# COMPACT_ATOMS: atom_id res chain seq x y z
N ASN A 1 10.08 -16.95 -20.07
CA ASN A 1 9.97 -17.37 -21.49
C ASN A 1 9.10 -16.43 -22.36
N ASN A 2 8.08 -15.81 -21.79
CA ASN A 2 7.16 -14.91 -22.53
C ASN A 2 7.85 -13.62 -23.03
N ILE A 3 8.74 -13.05 -22.25
CA ILE A 3 9.50 -11.84 -22.63
C ILE A 3 10.41 -12.11 -23.84
N LYS A 4 11.13 -13.24 -23.82
CA LYS A 4 11.96 -13.66 -24.96
C LYS A 4 11.16 -13.91 -26.23
N TYR A 5 9.95 -14.44 -26.09
CA TYR A 5 9.05 -14.67 -27.21
C TYR A 5 8.57 -13.33 -27.79
N LEU A 6 8.12 -12.40 -26.94
CA LEU A 6 7.69 -11.06 -27.36
C LEU A 6 8.83 -10.25 -28.00
N GLN A 7 10.05 -10.34 -27.46
CA GLN A 7 11.23 -9.72 -28.08
C GLN A 7 11.52 -10.27 -29.47
N LYS A 8 11.49 -11.60 -29.66
CA LYS A 8 11.65 -12.19 -30.99
C LYS A 8 10.57 -11.77 -31.97
N GLN A 9 9.33 -11.62 -31.50
CA GLN A 9 8.23 -11.16 -32.34
C GLN A 9 8.43 -9.70 -32.74
N LEU A 10 8.89 -8.85 -31.83
CA LEU A 10 9.23 -7.46 -32.10
C LEU A 10 10.35 -7.34 -33.12
N ASP A 11 11.44 -8.07 -32.97
CA ASP A 11 12.58 -8.08 -33.90
C ASP A 11 12.15 -8.56 -35.30
N ALA A 12 11.29 -9.56 -35.40
CA ALA A 12 10.73 -10.04 -36.65
C ALA A 12 9.86 -8.97 -37.35
N GLN A 13 9.07 -8.23 -36.60
CA GLN A 13 8.24 -7.11 -37.14
C GLN A 13 9.12 -5.97 -37.62
N TYR A 14 10.16 -5.57 -36.85
CA TYR A 14 11.11 -4.56 -37.30
C TYR A 14 11.84 -4.96 -38.62
N SER A 15 12.25 -6.23 -38.71
CA SER A 15 12.89 -6.76 -39.92
C SER A 15 11.94 -6.77 -41.14
N SER A 16 10.67 -7.05 -40.89
CA SER A 16 9.61 -7.00 -41.90
C SER A 16 9.38 -5.58 -42.41
N LEU A 17 9.28 -4.62 -41.46
CA LEU A 17 9.09 -3.21 -41.78
C LEU A 17 10.25 -2.65 -42.62
N SER A 18 11.49 -3.00 -42.31
CA SER A 18 12.68 -2.53 -43.02
C SER A 18 12.82 -3.04 -44.42
N LYS A 19 12.15 -4.14 -44.80
CA LYS A 19 12.17 -4.74 -46.14
C LYS A 19 11.07 -4.22 -47.08
N THR A 20 10.11 -3.49 -46.56
CA THR A 20 8.92 -3.03 -47.31
C THR A 20 9.06 -1.57 -47.78
N THR A 21 10.17 -1.20 -48.37
CA THR A 21 10.34 0.10 -49.01
C THR A 21 9.82 0.07 -50.46
N GLY A 22 8.57 0.37 -50.64
CA GLY A 22 8.05 0.59 -51.98
C GLY A 22 6.59 0.20 -52.21
N GLY A 23 5.66 0.95 -51.67
CA GLY A 23 4.27 0.90 -52.09
C GLY A 23 3.20 0.59 -51.04
N ALA A 24 3.53 0.64 -49.76
CA ALA A 24 2.58 0.24 -48.74
C ALA A 24 2.60 1.18 -47.53
N ASP A 25 2.37 2.49 -47.73
CA ASP A 25 2.29 3.41 -46.58
C ASP A 25 1.23 2.99 -45.58
N ALA A 26 0.07 2.50 -46.02
CA ALA A 26 -1.00 2.03 -45.15
C ALA A 26 -0.64 0.70 -44.42
N GLU A 27 0.10 -0.20 -45.09
CA GLU A 27 0.56 -1.45 -44.53
C GLU A 27 1.71 -1.20 -43.54
N ALA A 28 2.59 -0.23 -43.82
CA ALA A 28 3.63 0.22 -42.93
C ALA A 28 3.06 0.86 -41.66
N GLU A 29 2.02 1.69 -41.75
CA GLU A 29 1.30 2.21 -40.57
C GLU A 29 0.70 1.08 -39.72
N GLY A 30 0.02 0.13 -40.36
CA GLY A 30 -0.54 -1.04 -39.65
C GLY A 30 0.51 -1.84 -38.89
N LEU A 31 1.68 -2.07 -39.50
CA LEU A 31 2.82 -2.73 -38.84
C LEU A 31 3.39 -1.89 -37.71
N GLN A 32 3.47 -0.57 -37.86
CA GLN A 32 3.90 0.31 -36.76
C GLN A 32 2.97 0.23 -35.56
N TYR A 33 1.64 0.24 -35.76
CA TYR A 33 0.70 0.05 -34.66
C TYR A 33 0.87 -1.32 -33.97
N GLN A 34 1.11 -2.38 -34.72
CA GLN A 34 1.40 -3.70 -34.15
C GLN A 34 2.70 -3.72 -33.33
N ILE A 35 3.74 -3.07 -33.82
CA ILE A 35 5.01 -2.92 -33.08
C ILE A 35 4.78 -2.15 -31.80
N MET A 36 4.07 -1.01 -31.85
CA MET A 36 3.76 -0.23 -30.62
C MET A 36 2.95 -1.05 -29.61
N GLN A 37 2.01 -1.87 -30.06
CA GLN A 37 1.24 -2.74 -29.21
C GLN A 37 2.09 -3.83 -28.54
N LEU A 38 3.01 -4.44 -29.30
CA LEU A 38 3.94 -5.45 -28.78
C LEU A 38 4.93 -4.83 -27.78
N ASP A 39 5.42 -3.63 -28.06
CA ASP A 39 6.32 -2.89 -27.18
C ASP A 39 5.62 -2.51 -25.86
N ASP A 40 4.37 -2.04 -25.93
CA ASP A 40 3.54 -1.78 -24.76
C ASP A 40 3.33 -3.07 -23.90
N GLN A 41 3.07 -4.22 -24.54
CA GLN A 41 2.96 -5.49 -23.86
C GLN A 41 4.29 -5.90 -23.21
N LEU A 42 5.40 -5.69 -23.90
CA LEU A 42 6.74 -5.95 -23.38
C LEU A 42 7.05 -5.06 -22.15
N MET A 43 6.77 -3.78 -22.23
CA MET A 43 6.92 -2.86 -21.09
C MET A 43 6.05 -3.27 -19.90
N LYS A 44 4.80 -3.62 -20.14
CA LYS A 44 3.86 -4.09 -19.10
C LYS A 44 4.23 -5.45 -18.52
N SER A 45 5.00 -6.27 -19.21
CA SER A 45 5.51 -7.53 -18.67
C SER A 45 6.62 -7.35 -17.64
N ARG A 46 7.27 -6.18 -17.63
CA ARG A 46 8.26 -5.81 -16.61
C ARG A 46 7.57 -5.05 -15.48
N ILE A 47 7.19 -5.77 -14.43
CA ILE A 47 6.52 -5.19 -13.29
C ILE A 47 7.54 -4.50 -12.40
N LEU A 48 7.45 -3.18 -12.33
CA LEU A 48 8.29 -2.34 -11.48
C LEU A 48 7.49 -1.89 -10.26
N ASN A 49 8.20 -1.77 -9.14
CA ASN A 49 7.60 -1.20 -7.93
C ASN A 49 7.35 0.31 -8.12
N PRO A 50 6.11 0.80 -7.96
CA PRO A 50 5.79 2.21 -8.18
C PRO A 50 6.26 3.14 -7.05
N GLN A 51 6.59 2.59 -5.89
CA GLN A 51 6.99 3.37 -4.71
C GLN A 51 7.99 2.61 -3.84
N THR A 52 8.79 3.33 -3.09
CA THR A 52 9.66 2.75 -2.07
C THR A 52 8.81 2.24 -0.90
N GLY A 53 9.17 1.09 -0.34
CA GLY A 53 8.44 0.52 0.80
C GLY A 53 8.88 -0.89 1.13
N THR A 54 8.26 -1.44 2.15
CA THR A 54 8.47 -2.81 2.62
C THR A 54 7.47 -3.77 1.98
N VAL A 55 7.95 -4.89 1.46
CA VAL A 55 7.09 -5.97 0.97
C VAL A 55 6.44 -6.65 2.17
N LEU A 56 5.12 -6.51 2.29
CA LEU A 56 4.35 -7.09 3.38
C LEU A 56 3.94 -8.54 3.09
N VAL A 57 3.58 -8.82 1.84
CA VAL A 57 3.12 -10.15 1.40
C VAL A 57 3.63 -10.38 -0.02
N LYS A 58 4.09 -11.57 -0.28
CA LYS A 58 4.43 -12.08 -1.60
C LYS A 58 3.39 -13.13 -1.98
N TYR A 59 2.76 -12.97 -3.14
CA TYR A 59 1.67 -13.84 -3.61
C TYR A 59 2.11 -14.80 -4.71
N ALA A 60 3.27 -14.57 -5.33
CA ALA A 60 3.80 -15.41 -6.40
C ALA A 60 5.29 -15.67 -6.21
N GLU A 61 5.72 -16.88 -6.51
CA GLU A 61 7.12 -17.29 -6.48
C GLU A 61 7.75 -17.24 -7.88
N PRO A 62 9.08 -17.10 -7.98
CA PRO A 62 9.78 -17.20 -9.26
C PRO A 62 9.49 -18.54 -9.95
N GLY A 63 9.06 -18.49 -11.22
CA GLY A 63 8.70 -19.67 -11.99
C GLY A 63 7.21 -19.98 -12.01
N GLU A 64 6.39 -19.33 -11.18
CA GLU A 64 4.94 -19.49 -11.24
C GLU A 64 4.33 -18.73 -12.41
N VAL A 65 3.26 -19.26 -12.97
CA VAL A 65 2.46 -18.61 -14.00
C VAL A 65 1.43 -17.74 -13.35
N THR A 66 1.44 -16.45 -13.66
CA THR A 66 0.47 -15.49 -13.18
C THR A 66 -0.41 -14.98 -14.33
N ALA A 67 -1.66 -14.65 -14.03
CA ALA A 67 -2.57 -14.02 -14.97
C ALA A 67 -2.59 -12.50 -14.82
N ALA A 68 -2.95 -11.79 -15.89
CA ALA A 68 -3.15 -10.35 -15.84
C ALA A 68 -4.15 -9.96 -14.74
N GLY A 69 -3.82 -8.92 -13.97
CA GLY A 69 -4.65 -8.44 -12.88
C GLY A 69 -4.46 -9.15 -11.54
N LYS A 70 -3.67 -10.22 -11.47
CA LYS A 70 -3.35 -10.85 -10.17
C LYS A 70 -2.23 -10.08 -9.46
N PRO A 71 -2.37 -9.77 -8.17
CA PRO A 71 -1.32 -9.15 -7.40
C PRO A 71 -0.15 -10.12 -7.22
N LEU A 72 1.08 -9.65 -7.41
CA LEU A 72 2.29 -10.44 -7.18
C LEU A 72 2.83 -10.25 -5.76
N TYR A 73 2.70 -9.06 -5.21
CA TYR A 73 3.12 -8.73 -3.86
C TYR A 73 2.35 -7.50 -3.35
N LYS A 74 2.37 -7.32 -2.04
CA LYS A 74 1.80 -6.16 -1.36
C LYS A 74 2.92 -5.37 -0.73
N ILE A 75 3.01 -4.08 -1.08
CA ILE A 75 3.99 -3.14 -0.53
C ILE A 75 3.27 -2.07 0.29
N ALA A 76 3.90 -1.63 1.36
CA ALA A 76 3.51 -0.44 2.08
C ALA A 76 4.74 0.35 2.51
N ASP A 77 4.58 1.67 2.56
CA ASP A 77 5.48 2.53 3.31
C ASP A 77 5.24 2.27 4.81
N THR A 78 6.28 1.82 5.49
CA THR A 78 6.24 1.51 6.93
C THR A 78 7.00 2.52 7.78
N ASP A 79 7.52 3.59 7.19
CA ASP A 79 8.23 4.66 7.91
C ASP A 79 7.26 5.52 8.71
N LEU A 80 6.01 5.61 8.23
CA LEU A 80 4.92 6.29 8.91
C LEU A 80 3.77 5.31 9.14
N LEU A 81 3.50 5.01 10.41
CA LEU A 81 2.38 4.17 10.79
C LEU A 81 1.26 4.99 11.44
N TYR A 82 0.05 4.46 11.39
CA TYR A 82 -1.12 5.09 11.99
C TYR A 82 -1.67 4.19 13.10
N LEU A 83 -1.64 4.71 14.33
CA LEU A 83 -2.37 4.10 15.43
C LEU A 83 -3.84 4.53 15.33
N ARG A 84 -4.75 3.56 15.27
CA ARG A 84 -6.17 3.80 15.44
C ARG A 84 -6.53 3.58 16.91
N ALA A 85 -6.89 4.65 17.59
CA ALA A 85 -7.31 4.62 18.98
C ALA A 85 -8.79 5.02 19.08
N TYR A 86 -9.41 4.67 20.19
CA TYR A 86 -10.80 4.96 20.48
C TYR A 86 -10.88 5.73 21.79
N VAL A 87 -11.59 6.85 21.76
CA VAL A 87 -11.73 7.77 22.89
C VAL A 87 -13.20 8.03 23.17
N THR A 88 -13.54 8.27 24.43
CA THR A 88 -14.91 8.65 24.84
C THR A 88 -15.19 10.09 24.45
N ALA A 89 -16.46 10.52 24.52
CA ALA A 89 -16.86 11.90 24.26
C ALA A 89 -16.16 12.91 25.20
N ASP A 90 -16.00 12.54 26.47
CA ASP A 90 -15.30 13.39 27.47
C ASP A 90 -13.83 13.56 27.10
N GLN A 91 -13.16 12.46 26.74
CA GLN A 91 -11.77 12.49 26.30
C GLN A 91 -11.59 13.29 25.02
N LEU A 92 -12.53 13.15 24.08
CA LEU A 92 -12.50 13.85 22.80
C LEU A 92 -12.52 15.38 22.98
N SER A 93 -13.21 15.89 24.01
CA SER A 93 -13.29 17.34 24.29
C SER A 93 -11.92 17.98 24.55
N HIS A 94 -10.94 17.19 24.99
CA HIS A 94 -9.57 17.62 25.28
C HIS A 94 -8.60 17.39 24.12
N LEU A 95 -9.05 16.77 23.02
CA LEU A 95 -8.20 16.42 21.87
C LEU A 95 -8.51 17.32 20.67
N LYS A 96 -7.47 17.72 19.97
CA LYS A 96 -7.56 18.55 18.76
C LYS A 96 -6.79 17.92 17.60
N LEU A 97 -7.28 18.15 16.40
CA LEU A 97 -6.56 17.80 15.19
C LEU A 97 -5.19 18.51 15.16
N GLY A 98 -4.12 17.79 14.83
CA GLY A 98 -2.75 18.31 14.83
C GLY A 98 -2.08 18.29 16.22
N GLN A 99 -2.77 17.91 17.29
CA GLN A 99 -2.19 17.82 18.62
C GLN A 99 -1.14 16.71 18.69
N SER A 100 -0.01 17.02 19.32
CA SER A 100 1.01 16.03 19.64
C SER A 100 0.65 15.30 20.93
N LEU A 101 0.90 14.01 20.99
CA LEU A 101 0.67 13.17 22.15
C LEU A 101 1.71 12.05 22.21
N LYS A 102 1.74 11.34 23.33
CA LYS A 102 2.63 10.21 23.53
C LYS A 102 1.92 8.90 23.21
N VAL A 103 2.53 8.13 22.34
CA VAL A 103 2.09 6.78 21.99
C VAL A 103 3.03 5.79 22.64
N PHE A 104 2.47 4.82 23.34
CA PHE A 104 3.21 3.74 23.97
C PHE A 104 2.93 2.45 23.21
N ALA A 105 3.99 1.79 22.76
CA ALA A 105 3.91 0.48 22.14
C ALA A 105 4.65 -0.56 23.00
N ASP A 106 4.15 -1.78 23.02
CA ASP A 106 4.77 -2.87 23.74
C ASP A 106 6.14 -3.22 23.13
N TYR A 107 7.15 -3.35 23.99
CA TYR A 107 8.53 -3.66 23.61
C TYR A 107 9.07 -4.76 24.54
N GLY A 108 8.77 -6.00 24.21
CA GLY A 108 9.07 -7.13 25.08
C GLY A 108 8.32 -7.04 26.41
N ASN A 109 9.03 -6.90 27.53
CA ASN A 109 8.45 -6.69 28.86
C ASN A 109 8.29 -5.20 29.22
N ASP A 110 8.80 -4.31 28.37
CA ASP A 110 8.78 -2.86 28.56
C ASP A 110 7.83 -2.17 27.59
N ARG A 111 7.66 -0.86 27.76
CA ARG A 111 6.92 0.01 26.84
C ARG A 111 7.85 1.06 26.27
N ARG A 112 7.77 1.26 24.98
CA ARG A 112 8.52 2.30 24.29
C ARG A 112 7.61 3.46 23.94
N GLU A 113 8.07 4.67 24.22
CA GLU A 113 7.37 5.91 23.92
C GLU A 113 7.74 6.41 22.51
N TYR A 114 6.74 6.81 21.77
CA TYR A 114 6.87 7.43 20.46
C TYR A 114 6.07 8.74 20.41
N PRO A 115 6.60 9.80 19.80
CA PRO A 115 5.82 10.99 19.52
C PRO A 115 4.79 10.69 18.43
N GLY A 116 3.54 11.04 18.69
CA GLY A 116 2.45 10.89 17.75
C GLY A 116 1.73 12.20 17.51
N THR A 117 1.10 12.35 16.34
CA THR A 117 0.29 13.51 16.00
C THR A 117 -1.08 13.06 15.54
N ILE A 118 -2.14 13.66 16.08
CA ILE A 118 -3.53 13.38 15.67
C ILE A 118 -3.74 13.93 14.27
N THR A 119 -3.99 13.03 13.30
CA THR A 119 -4.19 13.38 11.90
C THR A 119 -5.64 13.30 11.46
N TRP A 120 -6.47 12.61 12.21
CA TRP A 120 -7.88 12.45 11.90
C TRP A 120 -8.69 12.10 13.14
N ILE A 121 -9.89 12.65 13.22
CA ILE A 121 -10.87 12.40 14.27
C ILE A 121 -12.19 12.05 13.55
N SER A 122 -12.87 11.00 13.98
CA SER A 122 -14.16 10.60 13.40
C SER A 122 -15.27 11.58 13.77
N ASP A 123 -16.05 11.99 12.78
CA ASP A 123 -17.27 12.81 12.99
C ASP A 123 -18.45 11.99 13.54
N LYS A 124 -18.33 10.65 13.53
CA LYS A 124 -19.38 9.73 13.98
C LYS A 124 -18.86 8.87 15.10
N SER A 125 -19.70 8.66 16.11
CA SER A 125 -19.44 7.68 17.15
C SER A 125 -19.59 6.26 16.61
N GLU A 126 -18.76 5.37 17.11
CA GLU A 126 -18.80 3.93 16.86
C GLU A 126 -19.09 3.21 18.18
N PHE A 127 -19.71 2.03 18.12
CA PHE A 127 -19.77 1.17 19.29
C PHE A 127 -18.37 0.60 19.56
N THR A 128 -18.02 0.47 20.84
CA THR A 128 -16.73 -0.09 21.24
C THR A 128 -16.48 -1.43 20.52
N PRO A 129 -15.37 -1.59 19.79
CA PRO A 129 -15.04 -2.85 19.13
C PRO A 129 -15.01 -4.02 20.13
N LYS A 130 -15.51 -5.19 19.75
CA LYS A 130 -15.71 -6.39 20.61
C LYS A 130 -14.45 -6.94 21.29
N GLY A 131 -13.27 -6.36 21.11
CA GLY A 131 -12.00 -6.78 21.72
C GLY A 131 -11.71 -6.17 23.08
N ILE A 132 -12.49 -5.20 23.57
CA ILE A 132 -12.29 -4.55 24.86
C ILE A 132 -13.27 -5.17 25.86
N GLN A 133 -12.74 -5.89 26.86
CA GLN A 133 -13.53 -6.78 27.74
C GLN A 133 -13.74 -6.22 29.14
N THR A 134 -14.25 -5.02 29.30
CA THR A 134 -14.83 -4.62 30.60
C THR A 134 -16.34 -4.46 30.48
N LYS A 135 -17.07 -4.87 31.53
CA LYS A 135 -18.55 -4.87 31.52
C LYS A 135 -19.14 -3.45 31.40
N ASP A 136 -18.42 -2.45 31.87
CA ASP A 136 -18.85 -1.04 31.88
C ASP A 136 -18.58 -0.32 30.56
N GLU A 137 -17.67 -0.82 29.73
CA GLU A 137 -17.29 -0.20 28.44
C GLU A 137 -18.15 -0.66 27.26
N ARG A 138 -18.98 -1.68 27.41
CA ARG A 138 -19.84 -2.22 26.33
C ARG A 138 -20.97 -1.29 25.88
N ALA A 139 -21.28 -0.29 26.68
CA ALA A 139 -22.40 0.62 26.44
C ALA A 139 -21.97 2.02 25.98
N ASN A 140 -20.67 2.32 25.93
CA ASN A 140 -20.20 3.67 25.65
C ASN A 140 -19.91 3.85 24.14
N LEU A 141 -20.47 4.91 23.59
CA LEU A 141 -20.11 5.41 22.29
C LEU A 141 -18.69 5.97 22.33
N VAL A 142 -17.87 5.57 21.38
CA VAL A 142 -16.49 5.99 21.25
C VAL A 142 -16.26 6.64 19.90
N TYR A 143 -15.27 7.50 19.82
CA TYR A 143 -14.84 8.14 18.59
C TYR A 143 -13.49 7.58 18.19
N ALA A 144 -13.37 7.18 16.93
CA ALA A 144 -12.09 6.72 16.40
C ALA A 144 -11.21 7.92 16.07
N ILE A 145 -9.94 7.84 16.44
CA ILE A 145 -8.92 8.82 16.08
C ILE A 145 -7.75 8.10 15.38
N LYS A 146 -7.09 8.78 14.45
CA LYS A 146 -5.86 8.30 13.83
C LYS A 146 -4.70 9.18 14.24
N ILE A 147 -3.65 8.55 14.68
CA ILE A 147 -2.44 9.18 15.16
C ILE A 147 -1.29 8.71 14.30
N ALA A 148 -0.63 9.65 13.63
CA ALA A 148 0.55 9.38 12.85
C ALA A 148 1.76 9.23 13.78
N VAL A 149 2.50 8.16 13.61
CA VAL A 149 3.70 7.82 14.41
C VAL A 149 4.83 7.46 13.47
N ARG A 150 5.99 8.09 13.60
CA ARG A 150 7.18 7.70 12.85
C ARG A 150 7.72 6.37 13.40
N ASN A 151 7.96 5.45 12.50
CA ASN A 151 8.48 4.14 12.82
C ASN A 151 10.02 4.15 12.77
N ASP A 152 10.63 3.54 13.77
CA ASP A 152 12.07 3.30 13.84
C ASP A 152 12.45 1.86 13.42
N GLY A 153 11.49 1.13 12.79
CA GLY A 153 11.64 -0.25 12.38
C GLY A 153 11.11 -1.28 13.39
N TYR A 154 10.81 -0.88 14.62
CA TYR A 154 10.26 -1.76 15.66
C TYR A 154 8.74 -1.88 15.61
N LEU A 155 8.03 -0.80 15.28
CA LEU A 155 6.59 -0.84 15.18
C LEU A 155 6.15 -1.72 14.03
N LYS A 156 5.16 -2.58 14.29
CA LYS A 156 4.62 -3.52 13.31
C LYS A 156 3.12 -3.29 13.09
N ILE A 157 2.67 -3.55 11.87
CA ILE A 157 1.25 -3.50 11.54
C ILE A 157 0.50 -4.56 12.36
N GLY A 158 -0.57 -4.13 13.06
CA GLY A 158 -1.34 -5.01 13.96
C GLY A 158 -0.83 -5.06 15.39
N GLN A 159 0.23 -4.33 15.72
CA GLN A 159 0.71 -4.19 17.09
C GLN A 159 -0.24 -3.30 17.91
N TYR A 160 -0.44 -3.64 19.18
CA TYR A 160 -1.19 -2.82 20.10
C TYR A 160 -0.38 -1.60 20.56
N GLY A 161 -1.10 -0.50 20.78
CA GLY A 161 -0.53 0.73 21.29
C GLY A 161 -1.53 1.46 22.17
N GLU A 162 -1.03 2.19 23.15
CA GLU A 162 -1.80 3.04 24.05
C GLU A 162 -1.43 4.51 23.81
N ILE A 163 -2.35 5.41 24.10
CA ILE A 163 -2.11 6.85 24.08
C ILE A 163 -2.18 7.42 25.48
N LYS A 164 -1.31 8.38 25.76
CA LYS A 164 -1.39 9.22 26.94
C LYS A 164 -1.44 10.67 26.47
N TYR A 165 -2.47 11.35 26.88
CA TYR A 165 -2.66 12.81 26.68
C TYR A 165 -2.58 13.48 28.06
N GLU A 166 -1.90 14.59 28.09
CA GLU A 166 -1.81 15.46 29.26
C GLU A 166 -2.94 16.47 29.24
#